data_d8fad76fee538653596a5b61b61bd8ab
#
_entry.id   d8fad76fee538653596a5b61b61bd8ab
#
_cell.length_a   1.000
_cell.length_b   1.000
_cell.length_c   1.000
_cell.angle_alpha   90.00
_cell.angle_beta   90.00
_cell.angle_gamma   90.00
#
_symmetry.space_group_name_H-M   'P 1'
#
loop_
_entity.id
_entity.type
_entity.pdbx_description
1 polymer ?
#
loop_
_entity_poly.entity_id
_entity_poly.type
_entity_poly.pdbx_seq_one_letter_code
_entity_poly.pdbx_strand_id
1 'polypeptide(L)'
;MFVLSASAAISQAAAETLIVQGSTTFARRLLDPHKAAIEAESKHELTVIPNKSMPGLIALMEGRAHLAMISASLKSEIDALQNVMPGLAYERLQVHEVLKARVAFALHSSNMVRKASLDQVRRILLGQITNWSALGGKDRPIRVILVGGGGGVTTVIESDLLNNQTVKGPHIIYVKTPVQLVQVVEQEPGAIGFAQLALANQKGLPELATERPVEQTLSLITMGDPTPAMKAVIEAARRVAERMM
;
A
#
# COMPACT_ATOMS: atom_id res chain seq x y z
N MET A 1 -7.84 17.23 62.97
CA MET A 1 -7.30 16.25 62.03
C MET A 1 -7.87 16.60 60.65
N PHE A 2 -7.15 17.44 59.88
CA PHE A 2 -7.58 17.87 58.55
C PHE A 2 -7.03 16.93 57.53
N VAL A 3 -7.93 16.23 56.82
CA VAL A 3 -7.57 15.37 55.67
C VAL A 3 -7.52 16.28 54.44
N LEU A 4 -6.34 16.57 53.92
CA LEU A 4 -6.17 17.17 52.60
C LEU A 4 -6.42 16.11 51.52
N SER A 5 -7.53 16.21 50.82
CA SER A 5 -7.80 15.46 49.60
C SER A 5 -6.98 16.09 48.46
N ALA A 6 -5.90 15.44 48.05
CA ALA A 6 -5.20 15.81 46.84
C ALA A 6 -6.00 15.35 45.62
N SER A 7 -6.75 16.25 44.99
CA SER A 7 -7.33 16.01 43.66
C SER A 7 -6.22 15.99 42.63
N ALA A 8 -5.87 14.80 42.16
CA ALA A 8 -5.02 14.65 40.97
C ALA A 8 -5.81 15.20 39.75
N ALA A 9 -5.46 16.38 39.31
CA ALA A 9 -5.93 16.90 38.03
C ALA A 9 -5.36 16.02 36.91
N ILE A 10 -6.18 15.14 36.32
CA ILE A 10 -5.85 14.46 35.07
C ILE A 10 -5.80 15.57 34.03
N SER A 11 -4.60 15.98 33.65
CA SER A 11 -4.39 16.88 32.52
C SER A 11 -4.90 16.17 31.26
N GLN A 12 -6.08 16.54 30.81
CA GLN A 12 -6.64 16.12 29.54
C GLN A 12 -5.77 16.78 28.46
N ALA A 13 -4.95 16.00 27.76
CA ALA A 13 -4.16 16.52 26.65
C ALA A 13 -5.11 17.23 25.67
N ALA A 14 -4.80 18.46 25.29
CA ALA A 14 -5.61 19.22 24.35
C ALA A 14 -5.66 18.49 23.00
N ALA A 15 -6.81 18.57 22.33
CA ALA A 15 -6.94 18.05 20.98
C ALA A 15 -5.98 18.78 20.04
N GLU A 16 -5.15 18.04 19.32
CA GLU A 16 -4.21 18.57 18.34
C GLU A 16 -4.69 18.25 16.92
N THR A 17 -4.41 19.12 15.96
CA THR A 17 -4.62 18.83 14.53
C THR A 17 -3.32 18.30 13.95
N LEU A 18 -3.31 17.05 13.51
CA LEU A 18 -2.16 16.42 12.87
C LEU A 18 -2.29 16.45 11.35
N ILE A 19 -1.24 16.92 10.67
CA ILE A 19 -1.13 16.88 9.20
C ILE A 19 -0.58 15.51 8.82
N VAL A 20 -1.35 14.75 8.03
CA VAL A 20 -1.00 13.42 7.54
C VAL A 20 -0.93 13.48 6.02
N GLN A 21 0.27 13.36 5.45
CA GLN A 21 0.50 13.59 4.04
C GLN A 21 1.12 12.36 3.36
N GLY A 22 0.77 12.07 2.10
CA GLY A 22 1.46 11.01 1.36
C GLY A 22 0.56 10.12 0.52
N SER A 23 0.73 8.80 0.64
CA SER A 23 0.12 7.79 -0.22
C SER A 23 -1.39 7.97 -0.41
N THR A 24 -1.79 8.20 -1.67
CA THR A 24 -3.20 8.24 -2.07
C THR A 24 -3.89 6.89 -1.84
N THR A 25 -3.16 5.77 -1.96
CA THR A 25 -3.69 4.43 -1.66
C THR A 25 -4.03 4.29 -0.19
N PHE A 26 -3.14 4.72 0.70
CA PHE A 26 -3.38 4.71 2.14
C PHE A 26 -4.59 5.58 2.49
N ALA A 27 -4.61 6.84 1.99
CA ALA A 27 -5.69 7.77 2.25
C ALA A 27 -7.04 7.17 1.83
N ARG A 28 -7.21 6.78 0.58
CA ARG A 28 -8.47 6.25 0.04
C ARG A 28 -8.93 4.96 0.70
N ARG A 29 -8.00 4.11 1.13
CA ARG A 29 -8.35 2.82 1.71
C ARG A 29 -8.73 2.93 3.18
N LEU A 30 -8.06 3.79 3.94
CA LEU A 30 -8.24 3.87 5.39
C LEU A 30 -8.73 5.23 5.87
N LEU A 31 -8.03 6.33 5.50
CA LEU A 31 -8.35 7.62 6.11
C LEU A 31 -9.65 8.21 5.56
N ASP A 32 -9.83 8.29 4.24
CA ASP A 32 -11.03 8.90 3.66
C ASP A 32 -12.34 8.27 4.18
N PRO A 33 -12.49 6.91 4.20
CA PRO A 33 -13.70 6.28 4.69
C PRO A 33 -13.83 6.24 6.22
N HIS A 34 -12.73 6.33 6.98
CA HIS A 34 -12.72 6.11 8.42
C HIS A 34 -12.13 7.25 9.24
N LYS A 35 -11.87 8.42 8.62
CA LYS A 35 -11.29 9.58 9.28
C LYS A 35 -12.01 9.94 10.58
N ALA A 36 -13.33 10.06 10.53
CA ALA A 36 -14.15 10.42 11.70
C ALA A 36 -14.00 9.41 12.85
N ALA A 37 -13.90 8.10 12.55
CA ALA A 37 -13.69 7.08 13.57
C ALA A 37 -12.30 7.17 14.20
N ILE A 38 -11.26 7.41 13.37
CA ILE A 38 -9.88 7.58 13.84
C ILE A 38 -9.76 8.83 14.72
N GLU A 39 -10.37 9.96 14.33
CA GLU A 39 -10.40 11.19 15.09
C GLU A 39 -11.13 11.02 16.44
N ALA A 40 -12.29 10.34 16.42
CA ALA A 40 -13.05 10.07 17.64
C ALA A 40 -12.26 9.18 18.62
N GLU A 41 -11.57 8.15 18.13
CA GLU A 41 -10.79 7.23 18.96
C GLU A 41 -9.47 7.84 19.47
N SER A 42 -8.80 8.61 18.62
CA SER A 42 -7.54 9.26 18.99
C SER A 42 -7.72 10.55 19.81
N LYS A 43 -8.89 11.18 19.72
CA LYS A 43 -9.23 12.50 20.26
C LYS A 43 -8.39 13.63 19.62
N HIS A 44 -7.91 13.41 18.40
CA HIS A 44 -7.14 14.40 17.62
C HIS A 44 -7.76 14.56 16.24
N GLU A 45 -7.64 15.75 15.67
CA GLU A 45 -8.10 16.06 14.32
C GLU A 45 -7.03 15.72 13.28
N LEU A 46 -7.45 15.36 12.06
CA LEU A 46 -6.56 15.02 10.96
C LEU A 46 -6.78 15.94 9.77
N THR A 47 -5.70 16.56 9.29
CA THR A 47 -5.65 17.16 7.96
C THR A 47 -4.96 16.17 7.02
N VAL A 48 -5.72 15.54 6.13
CA VAL A 48 -5.20 14.51 5.22
C VAL A 48 -4.89 15.13 3.86
N ILE A 49 -3.63 14.97 3.39
CA ILE A 49 -3.15 15.49 2.11
C ILE A 49 -2.64 14.31 1.25
N PRO A 50 -3.48 13.73 0.37
CA PRO A 50 -3.09 12.62 -0.49
C PRO A 50 -2.33 13.12 -1.73
N ASN A 51 -1.01 12.91 -1.78
CA ASN A 51 -0.14 13.40 -2.84
C ASN A 51 1.02 12.45 -3.23
N LYS A 52 0.88 11.13 -3.01
CA LYS A 52 1.87 10.05 -3.16
C LYS A 52 2.85 9.93 -1.97
N SER A 53 3.47 8.75 -1.81
CA SER A 53 4.37 8.44 -0.69
C SER A 53 5.57 9.38 -0.62
N MET A 54 6.28 9.55 -1.74
CA MET A 54 7.52 10.35 -1.78
C MET A 54 7.31 11.82 -1.37
N PRO A 55 6.35 12.60 -1.93
CA PRO A 55 6.06 13.95 -1.44
C PRO A 55 5.64 14.00 0.03
N GLY A 56 4.97 12.94 0.53
CA GLY A 56 4.62 12.83 1.94
C GLY A 56 5.84 12.68 2.84
N LEU A 57 6.79 11.81 2.46
CA LEU A 57 8.05 11.65 3.18
C LEU A 57 8.88 12.93 3.17
N ILE A 58 8.95 13.63 2.03
CA ILE A 58 9.64 14.93 1.95
C ILE A 58 8.99 15.93 2.91
N ALA A 59 7.66 16.04 2.90
CA ALA A 59 6.94 16.95 3.80
C ALA A 59 7.18 16.63 5.27
N LEU A 60 7.24 15.35 5.64
CA LEU A 60 7.58 14.92 6.99
C LEU A 60 9.00 15.35 7.38
N MET A 61 9.98 15.11 6.51
CA MET A 61 11.39 15.43 6.76
C MET A 61 11.64 16.96 6.84
N GLU A 62 10.84 17.74 6.12
CA GLU A 62 10.86 19.21 6.18
C GLU A 62 10.01 19.79 7.32
N GLY A 63 9.38 18.97 8.15
CA GLY A 63 8.53 19.41 9.26
C GLY A 63 7.18 20.00 8.84
N ARG A 64 6.77 19.82 7.57
CA ARG A 64 5.46 20.29 7.03
C ARG A 64 4.32 19.28 7.25
N ALA A 65 4.65 18.05 7.61
CA ALA A 65 3.70 17.03 8.02
C ALA A 65 4.13 16.41 9.35
N HIS A 66 3.17 15.95 10.16
CA HIS A 66 3.40 15.24 11.41
C HIS A 66 3.59 13.74 11.17
N LEU A 67 2.87 13.20 10.20
CA LEU A 67 2.92 11.79 9.78
C LEU A 67 2.98 11.71 8.26
N ALA A 68 3.83 10.83 7.72
CA ALA A 68 3.75 10.49 6.30
C ALA A 68 3.03 9.16 6.09
N MET A 69 2.24 9.08 5.02
CA MET A 69 1.59 7.85 4.57
C MET A 69 2.42 7.21 3.46
N ILE A 70 2.74 5.93 3.60
CA ILE A 70 3.36 5.14 2.53
C ILE A 70 2.57 3.87 2.22
N SER A 71 2.73 3.33 1.02
CA SER A 71 2.05 2.10 0.56
C SER A 71 2.99 1.10 -0.12
N ALA A 72 4.28 1.26 0.10
CA ALA A 72 5.36 0.33 -0.19
C ALA A 72 6.29 0.25 1.02
N SER A 73 7.34 -0.57 0.97
CA SER A 73 8.32 -0.63 2.07
C SER A 73 9.06 0.70 2.22
N LEU A 74 9.36 1.10 3.45
CA LEU A 74 10.15 2.33 3.70
C LEU A 74 11.51 2.25 2.99
N LYS A 75 12.13 1.07 2.96
CA LYS A 75 13.38 0.87 2.25
C LYS A 75 13.26 1.24 0.78
N SER A 76 12.23 0.76 0.09
CA SER A 76 12.01 1.07 -1.34
C SER A 76 11.77 2.57 -1.57
N GLU A 77 11.03 3.23 -0.69
CA GLU A 77 10.79 4.68 -0.77
C GLU A 77 12.08 5.48 -0.52
N ILE A 78 12.91 5.05 0.45
CA ILE A 78 14.22 5.67 0.72
C ILE A 78 15.17 5.47 -0.46
N ASP A 79 15.28 4.26 -1.02
CA ASP A 79 16.15 3.98 -2.17
C ASP A 79 15.82 4.91 -3.35
N ALA A 80 14.52 5.17 -3.58
CA ALA A 80 14.07 6.10 -4.61
C ALA A 80 14.39 7.57 -4.26
N LEU A 81 14.21 7.97 -2.99
CA LEU A 81 14.46 9.33 -2.52
C LEU A 81 15.95 9.69 -2.51
N GLN A 82 16.82 8.77 -2.10
CA GLN A 82 18.28 9.00 -2.05
C GLN A 82 18.88 9.38 -3.40
N ASN A 83 18.28 8.90 -4.50
CA ASN A 83 18.71 9.27 -5.85
C ASN A 83 18.38 10.74 -6.20
N VAL A 84 17.40 11.34 -5.54
CA VAL A 84 16.89 12.69 -5.84
C VAL A 84 17.28 13.69 -4.77
N MET A 85 17.36 13.26 -3.52
CA MET A 85 17.63 14.10 -2.34
C MET A 85 18.67 13.43 -1.42
N PRO A 86 19.94 13.30 -1.84
CA PRO A 86 20.97 12.71 -1.01
C PRO A 86 21.23 13.57 0.25
N GLY A 87 21.63 12.93 1.36
CA GLY A 87 22.08 13.62 2.57
C GLY A 87 20.99 14.02 3.56
N LEU A 88 19.75 13.56 3.38
CA LEU A 88 18.71 13.69 4.39
C LEU A 88 18.86 12.63 5.49
N ALA A 89 18.32 12.91 6.69
CA ALA A 89 18.40 12.04 7.87
C ALA A 89 17.39 10.87 7.80
N TYR A 90 17.53 10.00 6.79
CA TYR A 90 16.65 8.86 6.54
C TYR A 90 16.63 7.84 7.69
N GLU A 91 17.73 7.72 8.44
CA GLU A 91 17.87 6.84 9.60
C GLU A 91 16.96 7.22 10.77
N ARG A 92 16.42 8.44 10.76
CA ARG A 92 15.45 8.91 11.76
C ARG A 92 14.01 8.53 11.45
N LEU A 93 13.73 8.01 10.24
CA LEU A 93 12.38 7.61 9.86
C LEU A 93 11.99 6.31 10.56
N GLN A 94 10.85 6.33 11.26
CA GLN A 94 10.29 5.16 11.95
C GLN A 94 9.00 4.71 11.28
N VAL A 95 8.90 3.38 11.09
CA VAL A 95 7.75 2.74 10.44
C VAL A 95 6.73 2.27 11.45
N HIS A 96 5.49 2.67 11.24
CA HIS A 96 4.33 2.18 11.98
C HIS A 96 3.38 1.50 11.01
N GLU A 97 3.51 0.16 10.91
CA GLU A 97 2.58 -0.63 10.08
C GLU A 97 1.15 -0.49 10.63
N VAL A 98 0.21 -0.24 9.72
CA VAL A 98 -1.21 -0.04 10.07
C VAL A 98 -2.08 -1.12 9.44
N LEU A 99 -1.87 -1.45 8.18
CA LEU A 99 -2.69 -2.41 7.44
C LEU A 99 -1.83 -3.19 6.46
N LYS A 100 -2.01 -4.52 6.40
CA LYS A 100 -1.49 -5.37 5.33
C LYS A 100 -2.63 -5.80 4.42
N ALA A 101 -2.43 -5.64 3.13
CA ALA A 101 -3.37 -6.03 2.11
C ALA A 101 -2.72 -7.02 1.16
N ARG A 102 -3.26 -8.22 1.07
CA ARG A 102 -2.77 -9.24 0.15
C ARG A 102 -3.02 -8.80 -1.30
N VAL A 103 -2.01 -8.97 -2.14
CA VAL A 103 -2.07 -8.78 -3.59
C VAL A 103 -2.43 -10.10 -4.24
N ALA A 104 -3.52 -10.12 -5.00
CA ALA A 104 -3.91 -11.23 -5.84
C ALA A 104 -3.30 -11.09 -7.24
N PHE A 105 -2.81 -12.19 -7.78
CA PHE A 105 -2.47 -12.34 -9.18
C PHE A 105 -3.73 -12.85 -9.91
N ALA A 106 -4.63 -11.92 -10.24
CA ALA A 106 -5.94 -12.21 -10.79
C ALA A 106 -5.85 -12.69 -12.24
N LEU A 107 -6.58 -13.74 -12.57
CA LEU A 107 -6.63 -14.34 -13.88
C LEU A 107 -8.03 -14.25 -14.49
N HIS A 108 -8.10 -14.29 -15.83
CA HIS A 108 -9.37 -14.55 -16.50
C HIS A 108 -9.91 -15.95 -16.14
N SER A 109 -11.23 -16.09 -16.04
CA SER A 109 -11.89 -17.34 -15.61
C SER A 109 -11.52 -18.57 -16.47
N SER A 110 -11.30 -18.39 -17.78
CA SER A 110 -10.92 -19.45 -18.70
C SER A 110 -9.45 -19.88 -18.64
N ASN A 111 -8.61 -19.20 -17.86
CA ASN A 111 -7.24 -19.62 -17.67
C ASN A 111 -7.22 -20.90 -16.83
N MET A 112 -6.46 -21.89 -17.25
CA MET A 112 -6.35 -23.18 -16.55
C MET A 112 -5.15 -23.23 -15.60
N VAL A 113 -4.18 -22.34 -15.74
CA VAL A 113 -3.02 -22.24 -14.84
C VAL A 113 -3.49 -21.65 -13.52
N ARG A 114 -3.26 -22.37 -12.42
CA ARG A 114 -3.68 -21.95 -11.06
C ARG A 114 -2.53 -21.82 -10.09
N LYS A 115 -1.34 -22.25 -10.49
CA LYS A 115 -0.13 -22.18 -9.66
C LYS A 115 1.06 -21.77 -10.51
N ALA A 116 1.91 -20.93 -9.95
CA ALA A 116 3.22 -20.60 -10.52
C ALA A 116 4.17 -20.22 -9.36
N SER A 117 5.47 -20.32 -9.57
CA SER A 117 6.42 -19.75 -8.60
C SER A 117 6.48 -18.22 -8.74
N LEU A 118 6.91 -17.53 -7.69
CA LEU A 118 7.17 -16.09 -7.77
C LEU A 118 8.26 -15.76 -8.81
N ASP A 119 9.22 -16.68 -9.04
CA ASP A 119 10.18 -16.53 -10.14
C ASP A 119 9.50 -16.56 -11.52
N GLN A 120 8.55 -17.47 -11.71
CA GLN A 120 7.76 -17.49 -12.95
C GLN A 120 6.94 -16.22 -13.13
N VAL A 121 6.29 -15.73 -12.07
CA VAL A 121 5.58 -14.43 -12.10
C VAL A 121 6.55 -13.30 -12.44
N ARG A 122 7.72 -13.26 -11.81
CA ARG A 122 8.78 -12.30 -12.12
C ARG A 122 9.19 -12.34 -13.59
N ARG A 123 9.38 -13.54 -14.15
CA ARG A 123 9.74 -13.72 -15.57
C ARG A 123 8.63 -13.30 -16.51
N ILE A 124 7.35 -13.46 -16.13
CA ILE A 124 6.21 -12.87 -16.86
C ILE A 124 6.33 -11.36 -16.88
N LEU A 125 6.52 -10.74 -15.70
CA LEU A 125 6.61 -9.30 -15.56
C LEU A 125 7.80 -8.67 -16.29
N LEU A 126 8.89 -9.43 -16.44
CA LEU A 126 10.07 -9.03 -17.22
C LEU A 126 9.97 -9.39 -18.72
N GLY A 127 8.85 -9.95 -19.17
CA GLY A 127 8.63 -10.33 -20.58
C GLY A 127 9.44 -11.54 -21.05
N GLN A 128 9.96 -12.35 -20.12
CA GLN A 128 10.72 -13.58 -20.42
C GLN A 128 9.80 -14.80 -20.61
N ILE A 129 8.61 -14.77 -20.00
CA ILE A 129 7.52 -15.72 -20.25
C ILE A 129 6.37 -14.90 -20.81
N THR A 130 6.03 -15.12 -22.08
CA THR A 130 5.04 -14.33 -22.81
C THR A 130 3.81 -15.12 -23.25
N ASN A 131 3.80 -16.44 -22.98
CA ASN A 131 2.72 -17.33 -23.38
C ASN A 131 2.38 -18.30 -22.24
N TRP A 132 1.09 -18.52 -22.00
CA TRP A 132 0.59 -19.41 -20.97
C TRP A 132 0.99 -20.88 -21.19
N SER A 133 1.27 -21.30 -22.43
CA SER A 133 1.74 -22.67 -22.74
C SER A 133 3.06 -23.00 -22.03
N ALA A 134 3.92 -22.01 -21.77
CA ALA A 134 5.16 -22.19 -21.01
C ALA A 134 4.92 -22.57 -19.53
N LEU A 135 3.69 -22.40 -19.04
CA LEU A 135 3.24 -22.76 -17.70
C LEU A 135 2.21 -23.89 -17.69
N GLY A 136 2.11 -24.65 -18.79
CA GLY A 136 1.15 -25.74 -18.93
C GLY A 136 -0.28 -25.31 -19.23
N GLY A 137 -0.49 -24.04 -19.57
CA GLY A 137 -1.77 -23.51 -20.02
C GLY A 137 -2.01 -23.68 -21.52
N LYS A 138 -3.09 -23.08 -22.02
CA LYS A 138 -3.38 -23.01 -23.44
C LYS A 138 -2.34 -22.16 -24.18
N ASP A 139 -2.12 -22.44 -25.48
CA ASP A 139 -1.34 -21.55 -26.36
C ASP A 139 -2.07 -20.22 -26.51
N ARG A 140 -1.66 -19.27 -25.69
CA ARG A 140 -2.25 -17.92 -25.60
C ARG A 140 -1.24 -16.94 -25.06
N PRO A 141 -1.05 -15.78 -25.71
CA PRO A 141 -0.20 -14.71 -25.20
C PRO A 141 -0.63 -14.24 -23.81
N ILE A 142 0.34 -14.01 -22.92
CA ILE A 142 0.11 -13.40 -21.60
C ILE A 142 -0.05 -11.90 -21.80
N ARG A 143 -1.12 -11.31 -21.25
CA ARG A 143 -1.36 -9.88 -21.18
C ARG A 143 -1.27 -9.41 -19.75
N VAL A 144 -0.29 -8.59 -19.45
CA VAL A 144 -0.07 -8.04 -18.10
C VAL A 144 -0.90 -6.77 -17.94
N ILE A 145 -1.81 -6.75 -16.97
CA ILE A 145 -2.68 -5.60 -16.70
C ILE A 145 -2.21 -4.90 -15.44
N LEU A 146 -1.88 -3.60 -15.54
CA LEU A 146 -1.36 -2.78 -14.46
C LEU A 146 -2.11 -1.45 -14.34
N VAL A 147 -2.15 -0.90 -13.13
CA VAL A 147 -2.58 0.48 -12.93
C VAL A 147 -1.40 1.40 -13.23
N GLY A 148 -1.58 2.29 -14.19
CA GLY A 148 -0.56 3.24 -14.60
C GLY A 148 -0.36 4.39 -13.61
N GLY A 149 0.73 5.13 -13.80
CA GLY A 149 1.01 6.35 -13.04
C GLY A 149 1.75 6.15 -11.73
N GLY A 150 2.23 4.94 -11.43
CA GLY A 150 2.98 4.59 -10.22
C GLY A 150 2.12 4.55 -8.96
N GLY A 151 2.65 3.96 -7.89
CA GLY A 151 1.97 3.83 -6.60
C GLY A 151 1.13 2.56 -6.48
N GLY A 152 0.64 2.32 -5.27
CA GLY A 152 -0.24 1.19 -4.97
C GLY A 152 0.41 -0.18 -5.22
N VAL A 153 -0.37 -1.08 -5.82
CA VAL A 153 0.06 -2.47 -6.06
C VAL A 153 1.22 -2.53 -7.07
N THR A 154 1.24 -1.69 -8.10
CA THR A 154 2.32 -1.68 -9.09
C THR A 154 3.68 -1.41 -8.43
N THR A 155 3.77 -0.43 -7.52
CA THR A 155 5.01 -0.16 -6.78
C THR A 155 5.44 -1.35 -5.93
N VAL A 156 4.50 -2.04 -5.26
CA VAL A 156 4.82 -3.25 -4.48
C VAL A 156 5.37 -4.35 -5.39
N ILE A 157 4.76 -4.59 -6.55
CA ILE A 157 5.22 -5.58 -7.51
C ILE A 157 6.64 -5.24 -7.99
N GLU A 158 6.89 -4.00 -8.34
CA GLU A 158 8.22 -3.54 -8.79
C GLU A 158 9.26 -3.64 -7.69
N SER A 159 8.94 -3.26 -6.45
CA SER A 159 9.87 -3.36 -5.33
C SER A 159 10.13 -4.79 -4.88
N ASP A 160 9.08 -5.58 -4.65
CA ASP A 160 9.19 -6.88 -3.99
C ASP A 160 9.56 -8.02 -4.96
N LEU A 161 9.12 -7.92 -6.20
CA LEU A 161 9.37 -8.97 -7.19
C LEU A 161 10.44 -8.60 -8.22
N LEU A 162 10.62 -7.32 -8.54
CA LEU A 162 11.49 -6.90 -9.63
C LEU A 162 12.74 -6.15 -9.17
N ASN A 163 13.02 -6.09 -7.87
CA ASN A 163 14.16 -5.32 -7.30
C ASN A 163 14.21 -3.87 -7.82
N ASN A 164 13.06 -3.19 -7.77
CA ASN A 164 12.83 -1.83 -8.27
C ASN A 164 12.98 -1.66 -9.80
N GLN A 165 13.03 -2.74 -10.56
CA GLN A 165 12.91 -2.64 -12.02
C GLN A 165 11.45 -2.44 -12.42
N THR A 166 11.23 -1.70 -13.49
CA THR A 166 9.90 -1.55 -14.08
C THR A 166 9.46 -2.81 -14.79
N VAL A 167 8.15 -3.04 -14.82
CA VAL A 167 7.56 -4.12 -15.60
C VAL A 167 7.89 -3.93 -17.08
N LYS A 168 8.30 -5.01 -17.74
CA LYS A 168 8.69 -5.05 -19.16
C LYS A 168 7.93 -6.18 -19.86
N GLY A 169 7.61 -5.99 -21.12
CA GLY A 169 6.98 -7.05 -21.92
C GLY A 169 6.24 -6.50 -23.11
N PRO A 170 5.95 -7.36 -24.11
CA PRO A 170 5.33 -6.94 -25.37
C PRO A 170 3.83 -6.65 -25.23
N HIS A 171 3.17 -7.11 -24.16
CA HIS A 171 1.71 -7.07 -24.01
C HIS A 171 1.28 -6.52 -22.65
N ILE A 172 1.76 -5.32 -22.30
CA ILE A 172 1.34 -4.62 -21.07
C ILE A 172 0.17 -3.69 -21.41
N ILE A 173 -0.89 -3.77 -20.61
CA ILE A 173 -2.05 -2.88 -20.70
C ILE A 173 -2.10 -2.05 -19.42
N TYR A 174 -1.99 -0.74 -19.57
CA TYR A 174 -2.13 0.20 -18.45
C TYR A 174 -3.55 0.71 -18.37
N VAL A 175 -4.14 0.62 -17.19
CA VAL A 175 -5.45 1.16 -16.86
C VAL A 175 -5.35 2.28 -15.82
N LYS A 176 -6.40 3.07 -15.65
CA LYS A 176 -6.38 4.23 -14.75
C LYS A 176 -6.69 3.87 -13.29
N THR A 177 -7.45 2.82 -13.06
CA THR A 177 -7.94 2.46 -11.71
C THR A 177 -7.90 0.94 -11.46
N PRO A 178 -7.80 0.50 -10.18
CA PRO A 178 -7.90 -0.92 -9.83
C PRO A 178 -9.23 -1.57 -10.27
N VAL A 179 -10.34 -0.81 -10.29
CA VAL A 179 -11.63 -1.30 -10.78
C VAL A 179 -11.57 -1.62 -12.28
N GLN A 180 -10.98 -0.73 -13.07
CA GLN A 180 -10.75 -1.02 -14.50
C GLN A 180 -9.83 -2.22 -14.70
N LEU A 181 -8.81 -2.40 -13.85
CA LEU A 181 -7.91 -3.55 -13.93
C LEU A 181 -8.70 -4.86 -13.87
N VAL A 182 -9.51 -5.05 -12.83
CA VAL A 182 -10.27 -6.30 -12.67
C VAL A 182 -11.33 -6.48 -13.76
N GLN A 183 -11.90 -5.39 -14.29
CA GLN A 183 -12.81 -5.45 -15.45
C GLN A 183 -12.09 -5.93 -16.73
N VAL A 184 -10.88 -5.43 -16.99
CA VAL A 184 -10.09 -5.89 -18.14
C VAL A 184 -9.68 -7.35 -17.96
N VAL A 185 -9.26 -7.78 -16.76
CA VAL A 185 -8.95 -9.18 -16.48
C VAL A 185 -10.17 -10.08 -16.70
N GLU A 186 -11.36 -9.63 -16.34
CA GLU A 186 -12.62 -10.36 -16.56
C GLU A 186 -12.95 -10.57 -18.05
N GLN A 187 -12.51 -9.65 -18.91
CA GLN A 187 -12.84 -9.64 -20.34
C GLN A 187 -11.74 -10.24 -21.24
N GLU A 188 -10.49 -10.27 -20.76
CA GLU A 188 -9.31 -10.63 -21.56
C GLU A 188 -8.79 -12.02 -21.19
N PRO A 189 -9.04 -13.06 -22.02
CA PRO A 189 -8.69 -14.44 -21.69
C PRO A 189 -7.20 -14.73 -21.45
N GLY A 190 -6.30 -13.89 -21.95
CA GLY A 190 -4.86 -13.99 -21.72
C GLY A 190 -4.36 -13.21 -20.52
N ALA A 191 -5.24 -12.50 -19.80
CA ALA A 191 -4.85 -11.55 -18.78
C ALA A 191 -4.29 -12.18 -17.49
N ILE A 192 -3.29 -11.50 -16.94
CA ILE A 192 -2.90 -11.52 -15.53
C ILE A 192 -2.91 -10.10 -15.01
N GLY A 193 -3.66 -9.84 -13.94
CA GLY A 193 -3.78 -8.53 -13.30
C GLY A 193 -3.32 -8.59 -11.85
N PHE A 194 -2.80 -7.48 -11.35
CA PHE A 194 -2.29 -7.36 -9.99
C PHE A 194 -3.16 -6.40 -9.21
N ALA A 195 -4.03 -6.95 -8.37
CA ALA A 195 -5.02 -6.20 -7.61
C ALA A 195 -5.00 -6.58 -6.12
N GLN A 196 -5.60 -5.78 -5.27
CA GLN A 196 -5.87 -6.22 -3.91
C GLN A 196 -6.83 -7.40 -3.93
N LEU A 197 -6.56 -8.43 -3.11
CA LEU A 197 -7.33 -9.68 -3.08
C LEU A 197 -8.84 -9.44 -2.91
N ALA A 198 -9.22 -8.53 -2.01
CA ALA A 198 -10.62 -8.21 -1.77
C ALA A 198 -11.35 -7.74 -3.05
N LEU A 199 -10.69 -6.93 -3.88
CA LEU A 199 -11.26 -6.46 -5.14
C LEU A 199 -11.36 -7.56 -6.18
N ALA A 200 -10.34 -8.44 -6.29
CA ALA A 200 -10.38 -9.60 -7.18
C ALA A 200 -11.49 -10.57 -6.78
N ASN A 201 -11.67 -10.82 -5.47
CA ASN A 201 -12.73 -11.69 -4.93
C ASN A 201 -14.14 -11.14 -5.20
N GLN A 202 -14.34 -9.82 -5.08
CA GLN A 202 -15.64 -9.19 -5.41
C GLN A 202 -16.07 -9.46 -6.86
N LYS A 203 -15.12 -9.68 -7.75
CA LYS A 203 -15.34 -10.02 -9.15
C LYS A 203 -15.32 -11.52 -9.45
N GLY A 204 -15.08 -12.35 -8.44
CA GLY A 204 -14.99 -13.80 -8.61
C GLY A 204 -13.84 -14.24 -9.54
N LEU A 205 -12.78 -13.43 -9.67
CA LEU A 205 -11.66 -13.73 -10.52
C LEU A 205 -10.79 -14.82 -9.88
N PRO A 206 -10.39 -15.88 -10.64
CA PRO A 206 -9.44 -16.86 -10.15
C PRO A 206 -8.09 -16.22 -9.84
N GLU A 207 -7.41 -16.73 -8.82
CA GLU A 207 -6.07 -16.31 -8.44
C GLU A 207 -5.02 -17.32 -8.96
N LEU A 208 -3.88 -16.81 -9.43
CA LEU A 208 -2.67 -17.60 -9.62
C LEU A 208 -1.96 -17.72 -8.27
N ALA A 209 -2.01 -18.87 -7.64
CA ALA A 209 -1.38 -19.13 -6.35
C ALA A 209 0.14 -19.22 -6.48
N THR A 210 0.85 -18.69 -5.51
CA THR A 210 2.32 -18.74 -5.40
C THR A 210 2.74 -19.30 -4.04
N GLU A 211 4.01 -19.65 -3.89
CA GLU A 211 4.58 -20.26 -2.68
C GLU A 211 4.47 -19.39 -1.43
N ARG A 212 4.39 -18.06 -1.59
CA ARG A 212 4.09 -17.10 -0.54
C ARG A 212 3.24 -15.97 -1.09
N PRO A 213 2.40 -15.33 -0.28
CA PRO A 213 1.66 -14.16 -0.71
C PRO A 213 2.59 -12.97 -0.96
N VAL A 214 2.17 -12.07 -1.84
CA VAL A 214 2.69 -10.71 -1.93
C VAL A 214 1.74 -9.79 -1.18
N GLU A 215 2.28 -8.95 -0.32
CA GLU A 215 1.49 -8.08 0.55
C GLU A 215 1.86 -6.62 0.34
N GLN A 216 0.84 -5.79 0.24
CA GLN A 216 0.98 -4.36 0.30
C GLN A 216 0.83 -3.91 1.75
N THR A 217 1.90 -3.37 2.33
CA THR A 217 1.85 -2.79 3.67
C THR A 217 1.55 -1.29 3.57
N LEU A 218 0.52 -0.84 4.27
CA LEU A 218 0.20 0.56 4.44
C LEU A 218 0.74 1.00 5.80
N SER A 219 1.65 1.97 5.80
CA SER A 219 2.32 2.42 7.02
C SER A 219 2.23 3.93 7.20
N LEU A 220 2.18 4.35 8.45
CA LEU A 220 2.46 5.71 8.87
C LEU A 220 3.94 5.83 9.25
N ILE A 221 4.56 6.94 8.89
CA ILE A 221 5.96 7.20 9.16
C ILE A 221 6.07 8.43 10.04
N THR A 222 6.97 8.38 11.02
CA THR A 222 7.35 9.51 11.88
C THR A 222 8.81 9.87 11.71
N MET A 223 9.17 11.09 12.09
CA MET A 223 10.55 11.55 12.16
C MET A 223 11.04 11.41 13.61
N GLY A 224 11.67 10.31 13.93
CA GLY A 224 11.99 9.90 15.31
C GLY A 224 10.76 9.38 16.06
N ASP A 225 10.85 9.36 17.40
CA ASP A 225 9.80 8.83 18.26
C ASP A 225 8.50 9.62 18.13
N PRO A 226 7.35 8.96 17.94
CA PRO A 226 6.08 9.64 17.81
C PRO A 226 5.68 10.33 19.12
N THR A 227 5.13 11.54 19.00
CA THR A 227 4.51 12.24 20.14
C THR A 227 3.31 11.46 20.68
N PRO A 228 2.80 11.78 21.89
CA PRO A 228 1.58 11.14 22.40
C PRO A 228 0.39 11.25 21.43
N ALA A 229 0.20 12.39 20.78
CA ALA A 229 -0.85 12.60 19.80
C ALA A 229 -0.66 11.72 18.55
N MET A 230 0.56 11.66 18.01
CA MET A 230 0.87 10.78 16.89
C MET A 230 0.64 9.29 17.25
N LYS A 231 1.07 8.86 18.46
CA LYS A 231 0.82 7.49 18.95
C LYS A 231 -0.67 7.18 19.01
N ALA A 232 -1.48 8.09 19.55
CA ALA A 232 -2.92 7.91 19.64
C ALA A 232 -3.56 7.73 18.25
N VAL A 233 -3.15 8.54 17.26
CA VAL A 233 -3.64 8.41 15.87
C VAL A 233 -3.17 7.11 15.21
N ILE A 234 -1.90 6.71 15.38
CA ILE A 234 -1.38 5.46 14.83
C ILE A 234 -2.16 4.25 15.39
N GLU A 235 -2.39 4.22 16.71
CA GLU A 235 -3.13 3.15 17.36
C GLU A 235 -4.61 3.13 16.96
N ALA A 236 -5.25 4.29 16.87
CA ALA A 236 -6.62 4.38 16.37
C ALA A 236 -6.72 3.88 14.92
N ALA A 237 -5.79 4.26 14.06
CA ALA A 237 -5.73 3.78 12.69
C ALA A 237 -5.56 2.25 12.60
N ARG A 238 -4.74 1.64 13.47
CA ARG A 238 -4.57 0.17 13.57
C ARG A 238 -5.87 -0.52 13.99
N ARG A 239 -6.51 -0.04 15.07
CA ARG A 239 -7.79 -0.62 15.53
C ARG A 239 -8.89 -0.52 14.47
N VAL A 240 -8.95 0.58 13.74
CA VAL A 240 -9.89 0.73 12.62
C VAL A 240 -9.54 -0.26 11.50
N ALA A 241 -8.27 -0.41 11.14
CA ALA A 241 -7.83 -1.35 10.12
C ALA A 241 -8.11 -2.82 10.49
N GLU A 242 -7.95 -3.21 11.76
CA GLU A 242 -8.29 -4.54 12.26
C GLU A 242 -9.77 -4.89 12.09
N ARG A 243 -10.66 -3.91 12.25
CA ARG A 243 -12.12 -4.10 12.03
C ARG A 243 -12.53 -4.21 10.56
N MET A 244 -11.60 -3.94 9.62
CA MET A 244 -11.84 -4.06 8.18
C MET A 244 -11.46 -5.44 7.61
N MET A 245 -10.77 -6.27 8.40
CA MET A 245 -10.32 -7.61 8.01
C MET A 245 -11.32 -8.68 8.35
#